data_9bb55eaa2fb749369d7ffd4ed0cfb79a
#
_entry.id   9bb55eaa2fb749369d7ffd4ed0cfb79a
#
_cell.length_a   1.000
_cell.length_b   1.000
_cell.length_c   1.000
_cell.angle_alpha   90.00
_cell.angle_beta   90.00
_cell.angle_gamma   90.00
#
_symmetry.space_group_name_H-M   'P 1'
#
loop_
_entity.id
_entity.type
_entity.pdbx_description
1 polymer ?
#
loop_
_entity_poly.entity_id
_entity_poly.type
_entity_poly.pdbx_seq_one_letter_code
_entity_poly.pdbx_strand_id
1 'polypeptide(L)'
;MKIYLDNAATTFPKPPEVYTSIMNYMMNVGTNPGRGVTTASLAGNKVILNCRYALMELFNFDKVENVIFTPNITTSLNTLIKTVVKSGWHVITSTMDHNASLRPLNSLLEKGIIELDIVPCTIDGVINIDDFINTIKPNTKLVVLSHASNIIGSIQPLEAIGKICKDKGIFFIIDSAQTAGVLPLDFYKLNCNALAFTGHKSLLGPQGTGGFLIDDNLNEVCTSFMEGGTGSLSSSIIQPDFLPDKFESGTLNAPGIAGLLEGINFINTQGIEAIRQHEEYLLKRFVDGLLNIDTLKVYGLLDCSKRTATISVNSTKIDNSELGFMLDSDYGIITRTGLHCSPLAHKTIGTYPSGTLRFGIGPFNDIKDINYTLSSLSTIIGKV
;
A
#
# COMPACT_ATOMS: atom_id res chain seq x y z
N MET A 1 16.88 2.36 -24.14
CA MET A 1 16.64 2.91 -22.78
C MET A 1 15.37 2.26 -22.27
N LYS A 2 15.30 1.77 -21.04
CA LYS A 2 14.04 1.23 -20.50
C LYS A 2 13.40 2.25 -19.60
N ILE A 3 12.15 2.61 -19.87
CA ILE A 3 11.33 3.49 -19.02
C ILE A 3 10.42 2.63 -18.16
N TYR A 4 10.49 2.81 -16.85
CA TYR A 4 9.69 2.03 -15.91
C TYR A 4 8.51 2.86 -15.39
N LEU A 5 7.30 2.45 -15.74
CA LEU A 5 6.03 3.09 -15.36
C LEU A 5 5.05 2.10 -14.70
N ASP A 6 5.55 1.11 -13.94
CA ASP A 6 4.73 0.20 -13.13
C ASP A 6 5.02 0.36 -11.62
N ASN A 7 5.32 1.59 -11.17
CA ASN A 7 5.65 1.87 -9.76
C ASN A 7 4.50 1.55 -8.79
N ALA A 8 3.25 1.56 -9.24
CA ALA A 8 2.10 1.14 -8.44
C ALA A 8 2.11 -0.38 -8.09
N ALA A 9 2.86 -1.21 -8.84
CA ALA A 9 3.09 -2.61 -8.50
C ALA A 9 4.30 -2.78 -7.59
N THR A 10 5.44 -2.20 -7.94
CA THR A 10 6.68 -2.12 -7.14
C THR A 10 7.52 -0.98 -7.69
N THR A 11 8.18 -0.21 -6.85
CA THR A 11 9.03 0.89 -7.33
C THR A 11 10.36 0.37 -7.88
N PHE A 12 10.79 0.90 -9.03
CA PHE A 12 12.10 0.65 -9.63
C PHE A 12 12.57 1.89 -10.43
N PRO A 13 13.87 2.27 -10.31
CA PRO A 13 14.89 1.70 -9.42
C PRO A 13 14.62 2.00 -7.95
N LYS A 14 15.48 1.51 -7.07
CA LYS A 14 15.55 1.90 -5.65
C LYS A 14 16.72 2.88 -5.43
N PRO A 15 16.71 3.68 -4.36
CA PRO A 15 17.89 4.42 -3.95
C PRO A 15 19.11 3.48 -3.84
N PRO A 16 20.31 3.89 -4.27
CA PRO A 16 21.51 3.04 -4.21
C PRO A 16 21.82 2.54 -2.80
N GLU A 17 21.51 3.33 -1.78
CA GLU A 17 21.70 3.02 -0.36
C GLU A 17 20.91 1.79 0.06
N VAL A 18 19.73 1.53 -0.53
CA VAL A 18 18.91 0.34 -0.28
C VAL A 18 19.69 -0.92 -0.62
N TYR A 19 20.30 -0.97 -1.81
CA TYR A 19 21.08 -2.14 -2.24
C TYR A 19 22.33 -2.31 -1.37
N THR A 20 23.04 -1.22 -1.11
CA THR A 20 24.28 -1.22 -0.32
C THR A 20 24.02 -1.68 1.11
N SER A 21 22.93 -1.23 1.74
CA SER A 21 22.57 -1.58 3.11
C SER A 21 22.21 -3.06 3.23
N ILE A 22 21.45 -3.61 2.28
CA ILE A 22 21.11 -5.05 2.23
C ILE A 22 22.40 -5.88 2.13
N MET A 23 23.29 -5.55 1.18
CA MET A 23 24.55 -6.28 1.01
C MET A 23 25.44 -6.17 2.25
N ASN A 24 25.58 -4.96 2.81
CA ASN A 24 26.36 -4.74 4.02
C ASN A 24 25.84 -5.56 5.20
N TYR A 25 24.50 -5.60 5.39
CA TYR A 25 23.91 -6.43 6.44
C TYR A 25 24.29 -7.91 6.26
N MET A 26 24.13 -8.44 5.05
CA MET A 26 24.42 -9.85 4.76
C MET A 26 25.92 -10.22 4.88
N MET A 27 26.82 -9.31 4.50
CA MET A 27 28.27 -9.55 4.48
C MET A 27 28.93 -9.30 5.84
N ASN A 28 28.49 -8.31 6.59
CA ASN A 28 29.21 -7.80 7.75
C ASN A 28 28.46 -7.94 9.08
N VAL A 29 27.11 -8.03 9.08
CA VAL A 29 26.31 -8.23 10.29
C VAL A 29 25.87 -9.70 10.39
N GLY A 30 25.12 -10.20 9.42
CA GLY A 30 24.81 -11.63 9.17
C GLY A 30 24.17 -12.41 10.29
N THR A 31 23.82 -11.79 11.43
CA THR A 31 23.29 -12.45 12.61
C THR A 31 21.77 -12.33 12.68
N ASN A 32 21.13 -13.29 13.35
CA ASN A 32 19.73 -13.19 13.69
C ASN A 32 19.55 -12.07 14.73
N PRO A 33 18.74 -11.02 14.42
CA PRO A 33 18.31 -10.07 15.42
C PRO A 33 17.47 -10.80 16.47
N GLY A 34 17.77 -10.59 17.74
CA GLY A 34 17.10 -11.27 18.85
C GLY A 34 17.80 -10.95 20.15
N ARG A 35 17.60 -11.76 21.19
CA ARG A 35 18.18 -11.52 22.52
C ARG A 35 19.66 -11.92 22.65
N GLY A 36 20.36 -12.11 21.56
CA GLY A 36 21.81 -12.35 21.59
C GLY A 36 22.58 -11.16 22.17
N VAL A 37 23.57 -11.46 23.02
CA VAL A 37 24.44 -10.45 23.67
C VAL A 37 25.73 -10.16 22.90
N THR A 38 25.86 -10.70 21.68
CA THR A 38 27.03 -10.45 20.84
C THR A 38 26.95 -9.09 20.15
N THR A 39 28.08 -8.47 19.87
CA THR A 39 28.15 -7.20 19.13
C THR A 39 27.39 -7.25 17.80
N ALA A 40 27.46 -8.38 17.10
CA ALA A 40 26.77 -8.57 15.83
C ALA A 40 25.24 -8.64 16.02
N SER A 41 24.73 -9.37 17.04
CA SER A 41 23.27 -9.39 17.30
C SER A 41 22.76 -8.03 17.78
N LEU A 42 23.53 -7.28 18.53
CA LEU A 42 23.21 -5.89 18.91
C LEU A 42 23.15 -4.97 17.68
N ALA A 43 24.06 -5.15 16.72
CA ALA A 43 24.02 -4.40 15.46
C ALA A 43 22.75 -4.72 14.64
N GLY A 44 22.37 -6.00 14.56
CA GLY A 44 21.11 -6.41 13.91
C GLY A 44 19.88 -5.83 14.59
N ASN A 45 19.82 -5.90 15.92
CA ASN A 45 18.72 -5.31 16.70
C ASN A 45 18.62 -3.79 16.50
N LYS A 46 19.75 -3.09 16.42
CA LYS A 46 19.80 -1.64 16.17
C LYS A 46 19.18 -1.29 14.81
N VAL A 47 19.44 -2.07 13.77
CA VAL A 47 18.83 -1.87 12.44
C VAL A 47 17.32 -1.97 12.51
N ILE A 48 16.80 -3.03 13.15
CA ILE A 48 15.35 -3.24 13.32
C ILE A 48 14.74 -2.06 14.09
N LEU A 49 15.34 -1.68 15.21
CA LEU A 49 14.86 -0.59 16.05
C LEU A 49 14.89 0.77 15.33
N ASN A 50 15.95 1.06 14.59
CA ASN A 50 16.05 2.29 13.81
C ASN A 50 14.99 2.37 12.71
N CYS A 51 14.66 1.23 12.07
CA CYS A 51 13.60 1.18 11.08
C CYS A 51 12.21 1.42 11.72
N ARG A 52 11.95 0.92 12.94
CA ARG A 52 10.72 1.24 13.69
C ARG A 52 10.64 2.73 13.99
N TYR A 53 11.72 3.35 14.45
CA TYR A 53 11.76 4.81 14.69
C TYR A 53 11.53 5.62 13.42
N ALA A 54 12.14 5.23 12.30
CA ALA A 54 11.93 5.90 11.02
C ALA A 54 10.46 5.80 10.54
N LEU A 55 9.80 4.66 10.75
CA LEU A 55 8.38 4.48 10.47
C LEU A 55 7.49 5.30 11.41
N MET A 56 7.84 5.37 12.70
CA MET A 56 7.14 6.22 13.67
C MET A 56 7.18 7.69 13.26
N GLU A 57 8.36 8.19 12.90
CA GLU A 57 8.52 9.57 12.43
C GLU A 57 7.72 9.82 11.14
N LEU A 58 7.81 8.92 10.16
CA LEU A 58 7.12 9.04 8.89
C LEU A 58 5.59 9.10 9.03
N PHE A 59 5.02 8.37 10.01
CA PHE A 59 3.57 8.26 10.22
C PHE A 59 3.05 9.05 11.43
N ASN A 60 3.88 9.90 12.04
CA ASN A 60 3.57 10.63 13.27
C ASN A 60 2.97 9.72 14.35
N PHE A 61 3.70 8.67 14.72
CA PHE A 61 3.30 7.64 15.69
C PHE A 61 4.30 7.60 16.84
N ASP A 62 3.90 7.23 18.07
CA ASP A 62 4.72 7.43 19.27
C ASP A 62 5.09 6.13 20.03
N LYS A 63 4.67 4.94 19.55
CA LYS A 63 4.91 3.66 20.24
C LYS A 63 5.75 2.72 19.38
N VAL A 64 7.02 2.55 19.74
CA VAL A 64 7.97 1.77 18.95
C VAL A 64 7.66 0.28 18.93
N GLU A 65 7.17 -0.28 20.04
CA GLU A 65 6.75 -1.66 20.17
C GLU A 65 5.52 -2.01 19.35
N ASN A 66 4.70 -1.00 19.02
CA ASN A 66 3.46 -1.14 18.25
C ASN A 66 3.68 -1.03 16.72
N VAL A 67 4.93 -0.89 16.28
CA VAL A 67 5.32 -0.99 14.86
C VAL A 67 5.70 -2.43 14.58
N ILE A 68 4.90 -3.16 13.81
CA ILE A 68 5.02 -4.59 13.57
C ILE A 68 5.52 -4.85 12.15
N PHE A 69 6.54 -5.67 11.98
CA PHE A 69 7.02 -6.08 10.67
C PHE A 69 6.33 -7.36 10.18
N THR A 70 6.02 -7.37 8.90
CA THR A 70 5.50 -8.53 8.17
C THR A 70 6.19 -8.63 6.81
N PRO A 71 6.08 -9.76 6.09
CA PRO A 71 6.67 -9.87 4.75
C PRO A 71 6.07 -8.91 3.71
N ASN A 72 4.81 -8.48 3.89
CA ASN A 72 4.08 -7.62 2.96
C ASN A 72 2.74 -7.19 3.57
N ILE A 73 2.10 -6.18 2.97
CA ILE A 73 0.80 -5.67 3.43
C ILE A 73 -0.33 -6.71 3.37
N THR A 74 -0.28 -7.69 2.49
CA THR A 74 -1.30 -8.77 2.45
C THR A 74 -1.25 -9.58 3.74
N THR A 75 -0.07 -9.88 4.25
CA THR A 75 0.11 -10.53 5.56
C THR A 75 -0.38 -9.61 6.67
N SER A 76 -0.03 -8.31 6.66
CA SER A 76 -0.50 -7.32 7.62
C SER A 76 -2.03 -7.29 7.72
N LEU A 77 -2.70 -7.14 6.58
CA LEU A 77 -4.17 -7.05 6.52
C LEU A 77 -4.84 -8.37 6.94
N ASN A 78 -4.29 -9.52 6.54
CA ASN A 78 -4.80 -10.81 7.03
C ASN A 78 -4.63 -10.95 8.54
N THR A 79 -3.48 -10.55 9.09
CA THR A 79 -3.24 -10.54 10.54
C THR A 79 -4.29 -9.67 11.23
N LEU A 80 -4.38 -8.39 10.88
CA LEU A 80 -5.31 -7.44 11.50
C LEU A 80 -6.77 -7.90 11.37
N ILE A 81 -7.24 -8.21 10.17
CA ILE A 81 -8.65 -8.55 9.90
C ILE A 81 -9.05 -9.83 10.63
N LYS A 82 -8.25 -10.90 10.52
CA LYS A 82 -8.62 -12.21 11.05
C LYS A 82 -8.50 -12.34 12.56
N THR A 83 -7.71 -11.48 13.20
CA THR A 83 -7.47 -11.56 14.64
C THR A 83 -8.37 -10.63 15.45
N VAL A 84 -8.90 -9.55 14.83
CA VAL A 84 -9.78 -8.60 15.49
C VAL A 84 -11.24 -9.01 15.47
N VAL A 85 -11.72 -9.63 14.36
CA VAL A 85 -13.14 -9.89 14.17
C VAL A 85 -13.70 -10.91 15.14
N LYS A 86 -14.94 -10.67 15.59
CA LYS A 86 -15.72 -11.60 16.41
C LYS A 86 -17.02 -11.96 15.69
N SER A 87 -17.60 -13.11 16.04
CA SER A 87 -18.85 -13.56 15.45
C SER A 87 -19.96 -12.52 15.62
N GLY A 88 -20.72 -12.29 14.55
CA GLY A 88 -21.83 -11.32 14.49
C GLY A 88 -21.42 -9.87 14.30
N TRP A 89 -20.12 -9.56 14.11
CA TRP A 89 -19.69 -8.22 13.76
C TRP A 89 -20.10 -7.87 12.32
N HIS A 90 -20.57 -6.65 12.15
CA HIS A 90 -20.69 -6.04 10.84
C HIS A 90 -19.38 -5.27 10.50
N VAL A 91 -18.88 -5.51 9.28
CA VAL A 91 -17.65 -4.92 8.76
C VAL A 91 -17.98 -4.15 7.48
N ILE A 92 -17.33 -3.01 7.29
CA ILE A 92 -17.48 -2.17 6.11
C ILE A 92 -16.14 -2.11 5.35
N THR A 93 -16.20 -2.28 4.03
CA THR A 93 -15.12 -2.05 3.07
C THR A 93 -15.67 -1.28 1.86
N SER A 94 -14.89 -1.04 0.81
CA SER A 94 -15.35 -0.31 -0.37
C SER A 94 -15.16 -1.08 -1.68
N THR A 95 -15.83 -0.61 -2.74
CA THR A 95 -15.63 -1.18 -4.08
C THR A 95 -14.26 -0.88 -4.67
N MET A 96 -13.50 0.06 -4.10
CA MET A 96 -12.15 0.38 -4.57
C MET A 96 -11.05 -0.40 -3.85
N ASP A 97 -11.39 -1.23 -2.87
CA ASP A 97 -10.42 -1.99 -2.10
C ASP A 97 -9.74 -3.11 -2.90
N HIS A 98 -8.49 -3.35 -2.56
CA HIS A 98 -7.67 -4.39 -3.15
C HIS A 98 -8.04 -5.78 -2.61
N ASN A 99 -7.77 -6.84 -3.38
CA ASN A 99 -7.98 -8.23 -2.96
C ASN A 99 -7.29 -8.62 -1.64
N ALA A 100 -6.27 -7.87 -1.21
CA ALA A 100 -5.61 -8.09 0.08
C ALA A 100 -6.56 -7.86 1.27
N SER A 101 -7.53 -6.94 1.14
CA SER A 101 -8.62 -6.70 2.10
C SER A 101 -9.88 -7.50 1.76
N LEU A 102 -10.31 -7.49 0.49
CA LEU A 102 -11.56 -8.10 0.07
C LEU A 102 -11.60 -9.61 0.28
N ARG A 103 -10.52 -10.34 -0.05
CA ARG A 103 -10.52 -11.81 0.06
C ARG A 103 -10.61 -12.32 1.50
N PRO A 104 -9.83 -11.81 2.49
CA PRO A 104 -10.01 -12.25 3.87
C PRO A 104 -11.38 -11.86 4.42
N LEU A 105 -11.95 -10.70 4.09
CA LEU A 105 -13.28 -10.28 4.49
C LEU A 105 -14.36 -11.20 3.89
N ASN A 106 -14.30 -11.49 2.58
CA ASN A 106 -15.23 -12.41 1.92
C ASN A 106 -15.15 -13.82 2.51
N SER A 107 -13.94 -14.31 2.83
CA SER A 107 -13.77 -15.62 3.47
C SER A 107 -14.44 -15.69 4.86
N LEU A 108 -14.44 -14.59 5.61
CA LEU A 108 -15.12 -14.52 6.91
C LEU A 108 -16.64 -14.43 6.74
N LEU A 109 -17.13 -13.71 5.71
CA LEU A 109 -18.55 -13.64 5.33
C LEU A 109 -19.07 -15.03 4.94
N GLU A 110 -18.38 -15.74 4.03
CA GLU A 110 -18.77 -17.09 3.57
C GLU A 110 -18.83 -18.12 4.71
N LYS A 111 -18.01 -17.92 5.76
CA LYS A 111 -18.03 -18.75 6.98
C LYS A 111 -19.12 -18.33 7.97
N GLY A 112 -19.89 -17.29 7.68
CA GLY A 112 -20.91 -16.77 8.59
C GLY A 112 -20.36 -16.13 9.88
N ILE A 113 -19.09 -15.74 9.89
CA ILE A 113 -18.45 -15.12 11.06
C ILE A 113 -18.83 -13.64 11.16
N ILE A 114 -18.89 -12.94 10.02
CA ILE A 114 -19.22 -11.52 9.95
C ILE A 114 -20.37 -11.25 8.98
N GLU A 115 -21.00 -10.09 9.15
CA GLU A 115 -21.75 -9.41 8.09
C GLU A 115 -20.79 -8.45 7.37
N LEU A 116 -20.93 -8.31 6.05
CA LEU A 116 -20.05 -7.46 5.25
C LEU A 116 -20.86 -6.58 4.32
N ASP A 117 -20.70 -5.28 4.42
CA ASP A 117 -21.18 -4.32 3.44
C ASP A 117 -20.00 -3.69 2.69
N ILE A 118 -20.20 -3.52 1.38
CA ILE A 118 -19.22 -2.94 0.47
C ILE A 118 -19.77 -1.62 -0.03
N VAL A 119 -19.26 -0.50 0.50
CA VAL A 119 -19.71 0.84 0.12
C VAL A 119 -19.38 1.11 -1.34
N PRO A 120 -20.37 1.50 -2.16
CA PRO A 120 -20.11 1.88 -3.53
C PRO A 120 -19.30 3.18 -3.58
N CYS A 121 -18.36 3.25 -4.53
CA CYS A 121 -17.66 4.47 -4.85
C CYS A 121 -18.24 5.11 -6.13
N THR A 122 -18.02 6.40 -6.32
CA THR A 122 -18.33 7.09 -7.57
C THR A 122 -17.58 6.50 -8.76
N ILE A 123 -17.94 6.88 -9.98
CA ILE A 123 -17.21 6.49 -11.19
C ILE A 123 -15.74 6.92 -11.16
N ASP A 124 -15.42 7.97 -10.41
CA ASP A 124 -14.06 8.46 -10.17
C ASP A 124 -13.35 7.73 -9.01
N GLY A 125 -13.99 6.71 -8.44
CA GLY A 125 -13.45 5.86 -7.40
C GLY A 125 -13.31 6.52 -6.03
N VAL A 126 -14.21 7.43 -5.66
CA VAL A 126 -14.22 8.10 -4.36
C VAL A 126 -15.46 7.71 -3.58
N ILE A 127 -15.31 7.39 -2.28
CA ILE A 127 -16.41 7.10 -1.37
C ILE A 127 -17.21 8.39 -1.12
N ASN A 128 -18.55 8.29 -1.24
CA ASN A 128 -19.45 9.32 -0.74
C ASN A 128 -19.63 9.14 0.77
N ILE A 129 -19.43 10.22 1.53
CA ILE A 129 -19.50 10.17 3.00
C ILE A 129 -20.91 9.85 3.50
N ASP A 130 -21.96 10.35 2.84
CA ASP A 130 -23.34 10.07 3.24
C ASP A 130 -23.70 8.60 2.98
N ASP A 131 -23.26 8.02 1.88
CA ASP A 131 -23.44 6.59 1.58
C ASP A 131 -22.69 5.73 2.62
N PHE A 132 -21.46 6.13 3.00
CA PHE A 132 -20.72 5.48 4.08
C PHE A 132 -21.47 5.52 5.41
N ILE A 133 -21.99 6.69 5.81
CA ILE A 133 -22.76 6.86 7.06
C ILE A 133 -24.01 5.97 7.04
N ASN A 134 -24.74 5.93 5.93
CA ASN A 134 -25.96 5.13 5.76
C ASN A 134 -25.69 3.62 5.81
N THR A 135 -24.46 3.17 5.58
CA THR A 135 -24.07 1.76 5.65
C THR A 135 -23.82 1.31 7.10
N ILE A 136 -23.63 2.25 8.06
CA ILE A 136 -23.32 1.92 9.45
C ILE A 136 -24.54 1.34 10.16
N LYS A 137 -24.40 0.14 10.74
CA LYS A 137 -25.38 -0.60 11.53
C LYS A 137 -25.04 -0.57 13.03
N PRO A 138 -25.96 -0.91 13.92
CA PRO A 138 -25.66 -0.99 15.37
C PRO A 138 -24.53 -1.96 15.74
N ASN A 139 -24.39 -3.04 14.96
CA ASN A 139 -23.34 -4.05 15.12
C ASN A 139 -22.09 -3.79 14.25
N THR A 140 -21.96 -2.62 13.61
CA THR A 140 -20.72 -2.24 12.91
C THR A 140 -19.60 -2.05 13.93
N LYS A 141 -18.51 -2.81 13.74
CA LYS A 141 -17.36 -2.79 14.65
C LYS A 141 -16.03 -2.58 13.96
N LEU A 142 -15.97 -2.73 12.65
CA LEU A 142 -14.73 -2.63 11.88
C LEU A 142 -14.99 -1.97 10.53
N VAL A 143 -14.10 -1.07 10.16
CA VAL A 143 -13.96 -0.50 8.81
C VAL A 143 -12.55 -0.81 8.31
N VAL A 144 -12.44 -1.32 7.07
CA VAL A 144 -11.15 -1.59 6.42
C VAL A 144 -11.17 -0.94 5.05
N LEU A 145 -10.32 0.06 4.81
CA LEU A 145 -10.30 0.82 3.56
C LEU A 145 -8.87 1.05 3.04
N SER A 146 -8.72 0.95 1.73
CA SER A 146 -7.52 1.43 1.04
C SER A 146 -7.53 2.95 0.97
N HIS A 147 -6.39 3.59 1.27
CA HIS A 147 -6.28 5.06 1.24
C HIS A 147 -6.29 5.62 -0.19
N ALA A 148 -5.74 4.89 -1.16
CA ALA A 148 -5.87 5.26 -2.57
C ALA A 148 -6.00 4.03 -3.46
N SER A 149 -6.71 4.23 -4.57
CA SER A 149 -6.91 3.18 -5.58
C SER A 149 -5.62 2.81 -6.28
N ASN A 150 -5.30 1.53 -6.32
CA ASN A 150 -4.18 1.00 -7.09
C ASN A 150 -4.46 0.95 -8.61
N ILE A 151 -5.67 1.32 -9.05
CA ILE A 151 -6.09 1.33 -10.45
C ILE A 151 -6.02 2.75 -11.02
N ILE A 152 -6.67 3.70 -10.36
CA ILE A 152 -6.87 5.05 -10.86
C ILE A 152 -6.32 6.14 -9.93
N GLY A 153 -5.65 5.73 -8.86
CA GLY A 153 -4.98 6.64 -7.95
C GLY A 153 -5.87 7.49 -7.03
N SER A 154 -7.20 7.47 -7.19
CA SER A 154 -8.13 8.31 -6.41
C SER A 154 -7.94 8.13 -4.91
N ILE A 155 -7.73 9.24 -4.19
CA ILE A 155 -7.50 9.27 -2.74
C ILE A 155 -8.85 9.30 -2.03
N GLN A 156 -9.01 8.48 -0.99
CA GLN A 156 -10.22 8.39 -0.19
C GLN A 156 -10.23 9.43 0.93
N PRO A 157 -11.41 9.94 1.33
CA PRO A 157 -11.56 10.96 2.37
C PRO A 157 -11.41 10.35 3.79
N LEU A 158 -10.27 9.71 4.08
CA LEU A 158 -10.11 8.87 5.27
C LEU A 158 -10.08 9.66 6.58
N GLU A 159 -9.67 10.94 6.60
CA GLU A 159 -9.74 11.76 7.81
C GLU A 159 -11.21 11.94 8.27
N ALA A 160 -12.12 12.19 7.33
CA ALA A 160 -13.55 12.32 7.64
C ALA A 160 -14.15 10.98 8.09
N ILE A 161 -13.80 9.89 7.40
CA ILE A 161 -14.25 8.53 7.74
C ILE A 161 -13.72 8.12 9.11
N GLY A 162 -12.43 8.35 9.39
CA GLY A 162 -11.81 8.02 10.67
C GLY A 162 -12.42 8.77 11.84
N LYS A 163 -12.78 10.06 11.63
CA LYS A 163 -13.53 10.82 12.65
C LYS A 163 -14.88 10.18 12.96
N ILE A 164 -15.63 9.77 11.93
CA ILE A 164 -16.92 9.08 12.11
C ILE A 164 -16.73 7.75 12.85
N CYS A 165 -15.71 6.97 12.48
CA CYS A 165 -15.40 5.71 13.15
C CYS A 165 -15.09 5.92 14.62
N LYS A 166 -14.23 6.89 14.95
CA LYS A 166 -13.87 7.25 16.33
C LYS A 166 -15.09 7.68 17.14
N ASP A 167 -15.93 8.56 16.60
CA ASP A 167 -17.12 9.08 17.28
C ASP A 167 -18.15 7.97 17.58
N LYS A 168 -18.15 6.89 16.77
CA LYS A 168 -19.04 5.73 16.92
C LYS A 168 -18.40 4.52 17.60
N GLY A 169 -17.15 4.59 18.02
CA GLY A 169 -16.42 3.47 18.63
C GLY A 169 -16.25 2.27 17.69
N ILE A 170 -16.00 2.55 16.40
CA ILE A 170 -15.74 1.56 15.33
C ILE A 170 -14.24 1.51 15.06
N PHE A 171 -13.64 0.34 15.07
CA PHE A 171 -12.24 0.17 14.69
C PHE A 171 -12.02 0.50 13.21
N PHE A 172 -10.92 1.19 12.92
CA PHE A 172 -10.58 1.60 11.57
C PHE A 172 -9.17 1.15 11.18
N ILE A 173 -9.08 0.30 10.15
CA ILE A 173 -7.83 -0.21 9.58
C ILE A 173 -7.63 0.41 8.19
N ILE A 174 -6.45 0.97 7.95
CA ILE A 174 -6.09 1.61 6.68
C ILE A 174 -5.06 0.75 5.94
N ASP A 175 -5.35 0.44 4.67
CA ASP A 175 -4.38 -0.05 3.69
C ASP A 175 -3.71 1.16 3.01
N SER A 176 -2.45 1.44 3.37
CA SER A 176 -1.68 2.55 2.82
C SER A 176 -0.71 2.14 1.70
N ALA A 177 -0.92 0.98 1.07
CA ALA A 177 0.02 0.43 0.07
C ALA A 177 0.32 1.37 -1.11
N GLN A 178 -0.58 2.30 -1.42
CA GLN A 178 -0.42 3.26 -2.53
C GLN A 178 -0.10 4.68 -2.07
N THR A 179 0.00 4.91 -0.75
CA THR A 179 0.13 6.27 -0.20
C THR A 179 1.29 6.43 0.78
N ALA A 180 1.70 5.34 1.47
CA ALA A 180 2.88 5.36 2.33
C ALA A 180 4.14 5.73 1.53
N GLY A 181 4.79 6.83 1.88
CA GLY A 181 5.97 7.37 1.19
C GLY A 181 5.68 8.35 0.04
N VAL A 182 4.40 8.63 -0.26
CA VAL A 182 3.97 9.60 -1.29
C VAL A 182 3.11 10.71 -0.69
N LEU A 183 2.23 10.35 0.24
CA LEU A 183 1.39 11.31 0.94
C LEU A 183 1.83 11.41 2.41
N PRO A 184 1.78 12.61 3.02
CA PRO A 184 1.94 12.71 4.45
C PRO A 184 0.79 11.98 5.14
N LEU A 185 1.11 10.94 5.90
CA LEU A 185 0.16 10.15 6.66
C LEU A 185 0.41 10.36 8.14
N ASP A 186 -0.59 10.92 8.81
CA ASP A 186 -0.57 11.13 10.26
C ASP A 186 -1.55 10.17 10.92
N PHE A 187 -1.02 9.19 11.65
CA PHE A 187 -1.80 8.13 12.30
C PHE A 187 -2.94 8.70 13.16
N TYR A 188 -2.64 9.76 13.91
CA TYR A 188 -3.61 10.35 14.83
C TYR A 188 -4.65 11.24 14.13
N LYS A 189 -4.27 11.98 13.09
CA LYS A 189 -5.23 12.74 12.26
C LYS A 189 -6.18 11.86 11.49
N LEU A 190 -5.68 10.72 11.01
CA LEU A 190 -6.49 9.70 10.34
C LEU A 190 -7.46 9.01 11.29
N ASN A 191 -7.30 9.17 12.62
CA ASN A 191 -8.10 8.49 13.65
C ASN A 191 -8.23 6.98 13.38
N CYS A 192 -7.20 6.35 12.86
CA CYS A 192 -7.17 4.91 12.62
C CYS A 192 -6.65 4.16 13.85
N ASN A 193 -7.00 2.88 13.95
CA ASN A 193 -6.50 1.98 14.98
C ASN A 193 -5.34 1.12 14.45
N ALA A 194 -5.27 0.93 13.13
CA ALA A 194 -4.10 0.36 12.49
C ALA A 194 -3.87 0.96 11.10
N LEU A 195 -2.59 1.10 10.73
CA LEU A 195 -2.15 1.54 9.41
C LEU A 195 -1.17 0.52 8.86
N ALA A 196 -1.60 -0.22 7.83
CA ALA A 196 -0.81 -1.26 7.18
C ALA A 196 -0.04 -0.70 5.98
N PHE A 197 1.23 -1.13 5.81
CA PHE A 197 2.11 -0.67 4.75
C PHE A 197 2.88 -1.81 4.06
N THR A 198 3.42 -1.55 2.87
CA THR A 198 4.36 -2.43 2.17
C THR A 198 5.63 -1.69 1.79
N GLY A 199 6.78 -2.31 2.04
CA GLY A 199 8.08 -1.65 1.87
C GLY A 199 8.49 -1.46 0.41
N HIS A 200 8.05 -2.34 -0.51
CA HIS A 200 8.59 -2.39 -1.87
C HIS A 200 7.98 -1.42 -2.88
N LYS A 201 6.92 -0.70 -2.50
CA LYS A 201 6.32 0.37 -3.31
C LYS A 201 6.96 1.72 -2.95
N SER A 202 6.16 2.72 -2.65
CA SER A 202 6.65 4.09 -2.46
C SER A 202 7.46 4.31 -1.18
N LEU A 203 7.55 3.31 -0.27
CA LEU A 203 8.57 3.30 0.79
C LEU A 203 9.96 2.93 0.30
N LEU A 204 10.13 2.63 -0.99
CA LEU A 204 11.40 2.43 -1.71
C LEU A 204 12.27 1.28 -1.20
N GLY A 205 11.77 0.48 -0.26
CA GLY A 205 12.45 -0.70 0.28
C GLY A 205 12.37 -1.92 -0.65
N PRO A 206 12.99 -3.05 -0.28
CA PRO A 206 12.94 -4.28 -1.07
C PRO A 206 11.60 -5.01 -0.91
N GLN A 207 11.32 -5.93 -1.83
CA GLN A 207 10.27 -6.92 -1.68
C GLN A 207 10.53 -7.79 -0.43
N GLY A 208 9.47 -8.39 0.14
CA GLY A 208 9.58 -9.17 1.36
C GLY A 208 9.68 -8.32 2.63
N THR A 209 9.28 -7.05 2.55
CA THR A 209 9.15 -6.13 3.68
C THR A 209 7.79 -5.45 3.67
N GLY A 210 7.22 -5.28 4.84
CA GLY A 210 5.97 -4.61 5.10
C GLY A 210 5.71 -4.59 6.60
N GLY A 211 4.52 -4.18 7.00
CA GLY A 211 4.17 -4.10 8.40
C GLY A 211 2.89 -3.33 8.65
N PHE A 212 2.65 -3.05 9.91
CA PHE A 212 1.56 -2.19 10.35
C PHE A 212 1.92 -1.51 11.67
N LEU A 213 1.32 -0.35 11.89
CA LEU A 213 1.24 0.32 13.17
C LEU A 213 -0.12 -0.02 13.78
N ILE A 214 -0.18 -0.25 15.08
CA ILE A 214 -1.41 -0.62 15.78
C ILE A 214 -1.52 0.16 17.10
N ASP A 215 -2.71 0.71 17.40
CA ASP A 215 -2.95 1.30 18.72
C ASP A 215 -3.24 0.22 19.79
N ASP A 216 -3.18 0.60 21.08
CA ASP A 216 -3.40 -0.34 22.15
C ASP A 216 -4.82 -0.89 22.17
N ASN A 217 -5.82 -0.06 21.83
CA ASN A 217 -7.23 -0.48 21.87
C ASN A 217 -7.51 -1.62 20.88
N LEU A 218 -6.93 -1.54 19.68
CA LEU A 218 -7.07 -2.62 18.70
C LEU A 218 -6.21 -3.83 19.09
N ASN A 219 -4.99 -3.59 19.61
CA ASN A 219 -4.10 -4.66 20.08
C ASN A 219 -4.74 -5.51 21.20
N GLU A 220 -5.46 -4.89 22.15
CA GLU A 220 -6.13 -5.60 23.24
C GLU A 220 -7.20 -6.60 22.76
N VAL A 221 -7.82 -6.33 21.63
CA VAL A 221 -8.88 -7.22 21.08
C VAL A 221 -8.36 -8.22 20.05
N CYS A 222 -7.17 -7.99 19.48
CA CYS A 222 -6.53 -8.91 18.56
C CYS A 222 -5.91 -10.10 19.29
N THR A 223 -5.93 -11.27 18.63
CA THR A 223 -5.17 -12.45 19.05
C THR A 223 -3.91 -12.59 18.19
N SER A 224 -2.99 -13.50 18.53
CA SER A 224 -1.89 -13.87 17.63
C SER A 224 -2.43 -14.48 16.34
N PHE A 225 -1.84 -14.10 15.19
CA PHE A 225 -2.17 -14.70 13.89
C PHE A 225 -1.32 -15.93 13.58
N MET A 226 -0.04 -15.84 13.90
CA MET A 226 0.95 -16.89 13.73
C MET A 226 1.70 -17.08 15.03
N GLU A 227 1.76 -18.30 15.49
CA GLU A 227 2.41 -18.67 16.75
C GLU A 227 3.74 -19.39 16.48
N GLY A 228 4.76 -19.11 17.28
CA GLY A 228 6.08 -19.69 17.08
C GLY A 228 7.17 -19.04 17.92
N GLY A 229 8.42 -19.32 17.58
CA GLY A 229 9.55 -18.73 18.28
C GLY A 229 9.66 -17.23 18.04
N THR A 230 9.68 -16.45 19.11
CA THR A 230 9.83 -14.99 19.09
C THR A 230 11.19 -14.53 19.61
N GLY A 231 12.01 -15.47 20.10
CA GLY A 231 13.28 -15.16 20.80
C GLY A 231 13.10 -14.67 22.24
N SER A 232 11.84 -14.52 22.71
CA SER A 232 11.50 -14.18 24.09
C SER A 232 10.73 -15.32 24.76
N LEU A 233 10.68 -15.32 26.11
CA LEU A 233 9.94 -16.31 26.91
C LEU A 233 10.16 -17.78 26.46
N SER A 234 11.38 -18.13 26.05
CA SER A 234 11.71 -19.44 25.46
C SER A 234 11.41 -20.65 26.39
N SER A 235 11.17 -20.39 27.68
CA SER A 235 10.73 -21.41 28.65
C SER A 235 9.22 -21.67 28.65
N SER A 236 8.43 -20.78 27.99
CA SER A 236 6.97 -20.90 27.87
C SER A 236 6.60 -21.56 26.55
N ILE A 237 5.55 -22.39 26.55
CA ILE A 237 4.91 -22.93 25.35
C ILE A 237 3.72 -22.06 24.88
N ILE A 238 3.43 -20.96 25.60
CA ILE A 238 2.35 -20.05 25.29
C ILE A 238 2.94 -18.88 24.50
N GLN A 239 2.28 -18.49 23.40
CA GLN A 239 2.66 -17.32 22.60
C GLN A 239 2.64 -16.07 23.48
N PRO A 240 3.68 -15.22 23.44
CA PRO A 240 3.68 -13.93 24.12
C PRO A 240 2.52 -13.04 23.66
N ASP A 241 1.88 -12.33 24.58
CA ASP A 241 0.79 -11.40 24.27
C ASP A 241 1.24 -9.91 24.28
N PHE A 242 2.52 -9.67 24.54
CA PHE A 242 3.10 -8.33 24.46
C PHE A 242 3.68 -8.05 23.06
N LEU A 243 3.68 -6.78 22.66
CA LEU A 243 4.24 -6.32 21.38
C LEU A 243 5.78 -6.16 21.47
N PRO A 244 6.47 -6.37 20.36
CA PRO A 244 5.99 -6.82 19.05
C PRO A 244 5.82 -8.33 18.94
N ASP A 245 6.24 -9.11 19.93
CA ASP A 245 6.35 -10.59 19.93
C ASP A 245 5.02 -11.28 19.62
N LYS A 246 3.89 -10.69 20.00
CA LYS A 246 2.54 -11.19 19.71
C LYS A 246 2.33 -11.45 18.21
N PHE A 247 2.89 -10.60 17.34
CA PHE A 247 2.70 -10.65 15.90
C PHE A 247 3.98 -11.00 15.10
N GLU A 248 5.14 -11.00 15.75
CA GLU A 248 6.44 -11.25 15.10
C GLU A 248 7.01 -12.61 15.50
N SER A 249 6.36 -13.68 15.06
CA SER A 249 6.90 -15.03 15.20
C SER A 249 7.83 -15.40 14.05
N GLY A 250 8.93 -16.07 14.36
CA GLY A 250 9.96 -16.47 13.41
C GLY A 250 11.07 -15.41 13.24
N THR A 251 12.01 -15.69 12.36
CA THR A 251 13.13 -14.79 12.09
C THR A 251 12.70 -13.68 11.12
N LEU A 252 12.85 -12.42 11.53
CA LEU A 252 12.57 -11.27 10.69
C LEU A 252 13.51 -11.21 9.48
N ASN A 253 13.04 -10.64 8.38
CA ASN A 253 13.85 -10.30 7.20
C ASN A 253 14.75 -9.10 7.49
N ALA A 254 15.73 -9.27 8.37
CA ALA A 254 16.60 -8.19 8.82
C ALA A 254 17.39 -7.51 7.67
N PRO A 255 17.94 -8.24 6.67
CA PRO A 255 18.54 -7.60 5.51
C PRO A 255 17.57 -6.72 4.73
N GLY A 256 16.32 -7.22 4.53
CA GLY A 256 15.27 -6.45 3.86
C GLY A 256 14.86 -5.21 4.66
N ILE A 257 14.77 -5.31 5.99
CA ILE A 257 14.46 -4.18 6.88
C ILE A 257 15.59 -3.14 6.87
N ALA A 258 16.87 -3.57 6.76
CA ALA A 258 17.99 -2.66 6.56
C ALA A 258 17.83 -1.85 5.26
N GLY A 259 17.41 -2.49 4.17
CA GLY A 259 17.11 -1.80 2.92
C GLY A 259 15.88 -0.90 3.03
N LEU A 260 14.82 -1.33 3.74
CA LEU A 260 13.63 -0.50 3.97
C LEU A 260 13.96 0.78 4.74
N LEU A 261 14.81 0.68 5.75
CA LEU A 261 15.31 1.85 6.51
C LEU A 261 15.93 2.90 5.58
N GLU A 262 16.76 2.47 4.63
CA GLU A 262 17.39 3.41 3.69
C GLU A 262 16.39 3.99 2.67
N GLY A 263 15.37 3.23 2.29
CA GLY A 263 14.25 3.76 1.50
C GLY A 263 13.51 4.88 2.24
N ILE A 264 13.23 4.70 3.53
CA ILE A 264 12.59 5.72 4.38
C ILE A 264 13.54 6.92 4.62
N ASN A 265 14.81 6.67 4.87
CA ASN A 265 15.83 7.74 5.00
C ASN A 265 15.91 8.61 3.74
N PHE A 266 15.82 8.00 2.56
CA PHE A 266 15.76 8.74 1.30
C PHE A 266 14.52 9.64 1.25
N ILE A 267 13.32 9.12 1.63
CA ILE A 267 12.08 9.91 1.67
C ILE A 267 12.22 11.08 2.64
N ASN A 268 12.74 10.85 3.84
CA ASN A 268 12.95 11.90 4.85
C ASN A 268 13.95 12.97 4.37
N THR A 269 14.99 12.56 3.63
CA THR A 269 16.00 13.47 3.08
C THR A 269 15.47 14.32 1.94
N GLN A 270 14.70 13.73 1.02
CA GLN A 270 14.09 14.45 -0.11
C GLN A 270 12.89 15.31 0.34
N GLY A 271 12.19 14.89 1.39
CA GLY A 271 10.92 15.43 1.83
C GLY A 271 9.74 14.84 1.05
N ILE A 272 8.75 14.32 1.80
CA ILE A 272 7.58 13.66 1.21
C ILE A 272 6.76 14.60 0.32
N GLU A 273 6.66 15.88 0.68
CA GLU A 273 5.99 16.92 -0.10
C GLU A 273 6.70 17.19 -1.42
N ALA A 274 8.04 17.17 -1.43
CA ALA A 274 8.82 17.37 -2.66
C ALA A 274 8.65 16.18 -3.62
N ILE A 275 8.66 14.95 -3.09
CA ILE A 275 8.36 13.74 -3.87
C ILE A 275 6.94 13.83 -4.44
N ARG A 276 5.96 14.19 -3.63
CA ARG A 276 4.57 14.35 -4.04
C ARG A 276 4.42 15.40 -5.15
N GLN A 277 5.00 16.57 -4.98
CA GLN A 277 4.95 17.66 -5.97
C GLN A 277 5.60 17.25 -7.31
N HIS A 278 6.72 16.52 -7.25
CA HIS A 278 7.39 16.00 -8.44
C HIS A 278 6.48 15.01 -9.19
N GLU A 279 5.93 14.01 -8.50
CA GLU A 279 5.03 13.04 -9.10
C GLU A 279 3.75 13.70 -9.65
N GLU A 280 3.19 14.67 -8.95
CA GLU A 280 1.99 15.41 -9.39
C GLU A 280 2.27 16.25 -10.64
N TYR A 281 3.42 16.91 -10.72
CA TYR A 281 3.86 17.63 -11.90
C TYR A 281 3.95 16.72 -13.14
N LEU A 282 4.58 15.56 -12.99
CA LEU A 282 4.69 14.57 -14.07
C LEU A 282 3.32 13.97 -14.44
N LEU A 283 2.50 13.68 -13.45
CA LEU A 283 1.14 13.17 -13.63
C LEU A 283 0.30 14.15 -14.42
N LYS A 284 0.30 15.45 -14.05
CA LYS A 284 -0.45 16.48 -14.77
C LYS A 284 -0.03 16.55 -16.24
N ARG A 285 1.26 16.60 -16.50
CA ARG A 285 1.80 16.57 -17.87
C ARG A 285 1.34 15.34 -18.64
N PHE A 286 1.30 14.20 -17.98
CA PHE A 286 0.89 12.93 -18.60
C PHE A 286 -0.62 12.92 -18.90
N VAL A 287 -1.45 13.32 -17.95
CA VAL A 287 -2.92 13.43 -18.12
C VAL A 287 -3.24 14.38 -19.27
N ASP A 288 -2.67 15.59 -19.28
CA ASP A 288 -2.90 16.59 -20.34
C ASP A 288 -2.53 16.01 -21.71
N GLY A 289 -1.43 15.25 -21.81
CA GLY A 289 -1.01 14.60 -23.03
C GLY A 289 -1.92 13.46 -23.47
N LEU A 290 -2.38 12.61 -22.53
CA LEU A 290 -3.30 11.51 -22.83
C LEU A 290 -4.66 11.99 -23.32
N LEU A 291 -5.18 13.09 -22.78
CA LEU A 291 -6.45 13.69 -23.21
C LEU A 291 -6.41 14.24 -24.63
N ASN A 292 -5.23 14.48 -25.21
CA ASN A 292 -5.07 14.90 -26.61
C ASN A 292 -4.98 13.70 -27.60
N ILE A 293 -5.15 12.47 -27.11
CA ILE A 293 -5.18 11.26 -27.94
C ILE A 293 -6.63 10.76 -27.98
N ASP A 294 -7.42 11.18 -28.97
CA ASP A 294 -8.88 11.01 -29.05
C ASP A 294 -9.39 9.59 -28.81
N THR A 295 -8.56 8.58 -29.08
CA THR A 295 -8.94 7.16 -28.93
C THR A 295 -8.60 6.58 -27.58
N LEU A 296 -7.99 7.35 -26.69
CA LEU A 296 -7.71 6.95 -25.31
C LEU A 296 -8.77 7.51 -24.36
N LYS A 297 -9.32 6.63 -23.54
CA LYS A 297 -10.15 7.00 -22.41
C LYS A 297 -9.30 6.94 -21.13
N VAL A 298 -9.17 8.08 -20.45
CA VAL A 298 -8.52 8.19 -19.15
C VAL A 298 -9.55 7.94 -18.05
N TYR A 299 -9.19 7.18 -17.00
CA TYR A 299 -10.07 6.86 -15.87
C TYR A 299 -9.63 7.55 -14.59
N GLY A 300 -10.61 7.89 -13.74
CA GLY A 300 -10.44 8.55 -12.45
C GLY A 300 -10.41 10.06 -12.54
N LEU A 301 -10.17 10.70 -11.40
CA LEU A 301 -10.17 12.16 -11.26
C LEU A 301 -9.10 12.79 -12.16
N LEU A 302 -9.46 13.84 -12.91
CA LEU A 302 -8.51 14.64 -13.69
C LEU A 302 -7.75 15.64 -12.80
N ASP A 303 -8.29 15.98 -11.63
CA ASP A 303 -7.61 16.77 -10.61
C ASP A 303 -6.47 15.93 -9.97
N CYS A 304 -5.23 16.25 -10.40
CA CYS A 304 -4.04 15.52 -9.98
C CYS A 304 -3.74 15.66 -8.49
N SER A 305 -4.22 16.70 -7.82
CA SER A 305 -4.06 16.89 -6.38
C SER A 305 -4.83 15.87 -5.54
N LYS A 306 -5.90 15.28 -6.12
CA LYS A 306 -6.80 14.31 -5.46
C LYS A 306 -6.51 12.85 -5.81
N ARG A 307 -5.36 12.58 -6.40
CA ARG A 307 -4.94 11.22 -6.77
C ARG A 307 -3.45 11.01 -6.60
N THR A 308 -3.01 9.79 -6.42
CA THR A 308 -1.60 9.39 -6.56
C THR A 308 -1.21 9.34 -8.04
N ALA A 309 0.09 9.22 -8.32
CA ALA A 309 0.60 9.19 -9.69
C ALA A 309 0.35 7.85 -10.42
N THR A 310 -0.81 7.25 -10.14
CA THR A 310 -1.33 6.03 -10.79
C THR A 310 -2.45 6.40 -11.75
N ILE A 311 -2.34 5.99 -13.02
CA ILE A 311 -3.26 6.34 -14.08
C ILE A 311 -3.63 5.11 -14.90
N SER A 312 -4.90 4.97 -15.26
CA SER A 312 -5.40 3.89 -16.12
C SER A 312 -6.04 4.46 -17.38
N VAL A 313 -5.77 3.81 -18.48
CA VAL A 313 -6.38 4.13 -19.78
C VAL A 313 -6.86 2.89 -20.50
N ASN A 314 -7.82 3.05 -21.42
CA ASN A 314 -8.17 2.07 -22.44
C ASN A 314 -8.21 2.76 -23.80
N SER A 315 -7.77 2.05 -24.82
CA SER A 315 -7.94 2.48 -26.21
C SER A 315 -9.24 1.92 -26.80
N THR A 316 -9.88 2.69 -27.69
CA THR A 316 -11.02 2.23 -28.48
C THR A 316 -10.60 1.48 -29.74
N LYS A 317 -9.31 1.49 -30.09
CA LYS A 317 -8.77 0.91 -31.32
C LYS A 317 -7.94 -0.35 -31.12
N ILE A 318 -7.28 -0.50 -29.97
CA ILE A 318 -6.32 -1.57 -29.70
C ILE A 318 -6.57 -2.14 -28.30
N ASP A 319 -6.45 -3.46 -28.16
CA ASP A 319 -6.55 -4.13 -26.86
C ASP A 319 -5.45 -3.69 -25.89
N ASN A 320 -5.80 -3.64 -24.59
CA ASN A 320 -4.87 -3.21 -23.55
C ASN A 320 -3.60 -4.05 -23.46
N SER A 321 -3.73 -5.37 -23.64
CA SER A 321 -2.60 -6.29 -23.55
C SER A 321 -1.67 -6.12 -24.77
N GLU A 322 -2.24 -5.92 -25.95
CA GLU A 322 -1.50 -5.62 -27.16
C GLU A 322 -0.79 -4.27 -27.06
N LEU A 323 -1.50 -3.23 -26.61
CA LEU A 323 -0.91 -1.90 -26.42
C LEU A 323 0.24 -1.94 -25.40
N GLY A 324 0.04 -2.64 -24.28
CA GLY A 324 1.08 -2.82 -23.27
C GLY A 324 2.29 -3.62 -23.80
N PHE A 325 2.06 -4.66 -24.60
CA PHE A 325 3.11 -5.43 -25.23
C PHE A 325 3.93 -4.57 -26.22
N MET A 326 3.27 -3.81 -27.09
CA MET A 326 3.96 -2.92 -28.03
C MET A 326 4.77 -1.83 -27.34
N LEU A 327 4.27 -1.28 -26.22
CA LEU A 327 5.02 -0.31 -25.41
C LEU A 327 6.32 -0.90 -24.87
N ASP A 328 6.30 -2.15 -24.39
CA ASP A 328 7.52 -2.81 -23.89
C ASP A 328 8.44 -3.25 -25.02
N SER A 329 7.92 -3.98 -26.02
CA SER A 329 8.72 -4.61 -27.07
C SER A 329 9.38 -3.61 -28.01
N ASP A 330 8.63 -2.57 -28.45
CA ASP A 330 9.06 -1.66 -29.49
C ASP A 330 9.66 -0.36 -28.94
N TYR A 331 9.22 0.05 -27.74
CA TYR A 331 9.60 1.33 -27.14
C TYR A 331 10.31 1.21 -25.78
N GLY A 332 10.39 0.00 -25.20
CA GLY A 332 11.07 -0.23 -23.93
C GLY A 332 10.35 0.41 -22.73
N ILE A 333 9.03 0.61 -22.81
CA ILE A 333 8.20 1.24 -21.77
C ILE A 333 7.45 0.15 -21.02
N ILE A 334 7.83 -0.06 -19.75
CA ILE A 334 7.28 -1.08 -18.87
C ILE A 334 6.03 -0.53 -18.16
N THR A 335 4.90 -1.19 -18.42
CA THR A 335 3.57 -0.86 -17.85
C THR A 335 2.89 -2.14 -17.38
N ARG A 336 1.63 -2.05 -16.94
CA ARG A 336 0.86 -3.22 -16.52
C ARG A 336 -0.55 -3.21 -17.08
N THR A 337 -1.04 -4.38 -17.53
CA THR A 337 -2.41 -4.55 -18.04
C THR A 337 -3.24 -5.50 -17.16
N GLY A 338 -4.55 -5.41 -17.26
CA GLY A 338 -5.52 -6.31 -16.63
C GLY A 338 -6.24 -5.74 -15.40
N LEU A 339 -6.66 -6.62 -14.47
CA LEU A 339 -7.52 -6.27 -13.33
C LEU A 339 -6.76 -5.80 -12.07
N HIS A 340 -5.44 -5.85 -12.08
CA HIS A 340 -4.56 -5.34 -10.99
C HIS A 340 -4.97 -5.76 -9.57
N CYS A 341 -5.58 -6.94 -9.41
CA CYS A 341 -6.08 -7.48 -8.14
C CYS A 341 -7.20 -6.64 -7.47
N SER A 342 -7.97 -5.86 -8.23
CA SER A 342 -9.08 -5.05 -7.72
C SER A 342 -10.32 -5.15 -8.64
N PRO A 343 -10.95 -6.35 -8.71
CA PRO A 343 -12.04 -6.60 -9.66
C PRO A 343 -13.28 -5.71 -9.43
N LEU A 344 -13.59 -5.36 -8.17
CA LEU A 344 -14.70 -4.47 -7.85
C LEU A 344 -14.44 -3.04 -8.30
N ALA A 345 -13.21 -2.56 -8.20
CA ALA A 345 -12.82 -1.25 -8.71
C ALA A 345 -13.06 -1.17 -10.23
N HIS A 346 -12.70 -2.23 -10.97
CA HIS A 346 -12.97 -2.29 -12.42
C HIS A 346 -14.47 -2.35 -12.75
N LYS A 347 -15.30 -2.99 -11.90
CA LYS A 347 -16.78 -2.92 -12.04
C LYS A 347 -17.28 -1.49 -11.82
N THR A 348 -16.76 -0.80 -10.80
CA THR A 348 -17.11 0.59 -10.46
C THR A 348 -16.80 1.55 -11.60
N ILE A 349 -15.61 1.47 -12.19
CA ILE A 349 -15.17 2.37 -13.28
C ILE A 349 -15.59 1.89 -14.69
N GLY A 350 -16.32 0.77 -14.79
CA GLY A 350 -16.88 0.24 -16.05
C GLY A 350 -15.83 -0.40 -16.98
N THR A 351 -14.77 -0.98 -16.45
CA THR A 351 -13.69 -1.61 -17.23
C THR A 351 -13.58 -3.13 -16.99
N TYR A 352 -14.52 -3.72 -16.24
CA TYR A 352 -14.60 -5.17 -16.07
C TYR A 352 -15.27 -5.81 -17.30
N PRO A 353 -14.83 -6.99 -17.80
CA PRO A 353 -13.74 -7.84 -17.29
C PRO A 353 -12.35 -7.54 -17.89
N SER A 354 -12.23 -6.67 -18.89
CA SER A 354 -10.98 -6.45 -19.66
C SER A 354 -9.88 -5.78 -18.85
N GLY A 355 -10.22 -5.03 -17.79
CA GLY A 355 -9.25 -4.25 -17.03
C GLY A 355 -8.80 -2.98 -17.76
N THR A 356 -7.60 -2.54 -17.48
CA THR A 356 -6.99 -1.32 -18.05
C THR A 356 -5.51 -1.52 -18.34
N LEU A 357 -4.95 -0.68 -19.21
CA LEU A 357 -3.53 -0.38 -19.24
C LEU A 357 -3.25 0.67 -18.16
N ARG A 358 -2.39 0.32 -17.20
CA ARG A 358 -2.06 1.17 -16.05
C ARG A 358 -0.62 1.66 -16.13
N PHE A 359 -0.44 2.93 -15.85
CA PHE A 359 0.85 3.57 -15.63
C PHE A 359 0.97 3.97 -14.15
N GLY A 360 2.12 3.76 -13.57
CA GLY A 360 2.49 4.23 -12.24
C GLY A 360 3.79 5.01 -12.33
N ILE A 361 3.71 6.32 -12.17
CA ILE A 361 4.86 7.22 -12.13
C ILE A 361 5.47 7.15 -10.73
N GLY A 362 6.79 7.25 -10.63
CA GLY A 362 7.51 7.22 -9.35
C GLY A 362 8.57 8.31 -9.27
N PRO A 363 9.26 8.44 -8.13
CA PRO A 363 10.16 9.55 -7.83
C PRO A 363 11.39 9.64 -8.74
N PHE A 364 11.71 8.57 -9.48
CA PHE A 364 12.87 8.52 -10.39
C PHE A 364 12.50 8.71 -11.86
N ASN A 365 11.23 8.88 -12.19
CA ASN A 365 10.82 9.26 -13.54
C ASN A 365 11.06 10.75 -13.77
N ASP A 366 11.28 11.12 -15.03
CA ASP A 366 11.45 12.51 -15.41
C ASP A 366 10.48 12.92 -16.55
N ILE A 367 10.51 14.21 -16.92
CA ILE A 367 9.65 14.75 -17.97
C ILE A 367 9.94 14.16 -19.36
N LYS A 368 11.16 13.64 -19.59
CA LYS A 368 11.54 12.99 -20.85
C LYS A 368 10.87 11.63 -20.96
N ASP A 369 10.78 10.88 -19.86
CA ASP A 369 10.05 9.61 -19.79
C ASP A 369 8.60 9.81 -20.19
N ILE A 370 7.96 10.85 -19.63
CA ILE A 370 6.55 11.18 -19.88
C ILE A 370 6.33 11.59 -21.35
N ASN A 371 7.15 12.49 -21.88
CA ASN A 371 7.02 12.96 -23.26
C ASN A 371 7.28 11.84 -24.26
N TYR A 372 8.28 11.00 -24.00
CA TYR A 372 8.56 9.83 -24.85
C TYR A 372 7.41 8.82 -24.82
N THR A 373 6.84 8.55 -23.65
CA THR A 373 5.67 7.66 -23.52
C THR A 373 4.46 8.18 -24.29
N LEU A 374 4.16 9.48 -24.20
CA LEU A 374 3.07 10.10 -24.95
C LEU A 374 3.28 10.02 -26.48
N SER A 375 4.51 10.30 -26.95
CA SER A 375 4.83 10.18 -28.39
C SER A 375 4.75 8.73 -28.89
N SER A 376 5.17 7.77 -28.07
CA SER A 376 5.07 6.34 -28.39
C SER A 376 3.62 5.87 -28.48
N LEU A 377 2.77 6.25 -27.52
CA LEU A 377 1.32 6.00 -27.56
C LEU A 377 0.67 6.56 -28.82
N SER A 378 0.94 7.83 -29.14
CA SER A 378 0.42 8.47 -30.36
C SER A 378 0.88 7.76 -31.63
N THR A 379 2.15 7.29 -31.67
CA THR A 379 2.70 6.58 -32.82
C THR A 379 2.07 5.19 -32.99
N ILE A 380 1.88 4.44 -31.90
CA ILE A 380 1.23 3.13 -31.94
C ILE A 380 -0.21 3.29 -32.44
N ILE A 381 -0.98 4.17 -31.79
CA ILE A 381 -2.41 4.38 -32.09
C ILE A 381 -2.62 4.94 -33.49
N GLY A 382 -1.70 5.76 -33.99
CA GLY A 382 -1.75 6.31 -35.35
C GLY A 382 -1.46 5.28 -36.46
N LYS A 383 -0.89 4.13 -36.13
CA LYS A 383 -0.64 3.02 -37.08
C LYS A 383 -1.81 2.03 -37.17
N VAL A 384 -2.71 2.05 -36.23
CA VAL A 384 -3.93 1.23 -36.10
C VAL A 384 -5.18 2.08 -36.43
#